data_6bb72fdbf8f6bbc562c0026d244a26e5
#
_entry.id   6bb72fdbf8f6bbc562c0026d244a26e5
#
_cell.length_a   1.000
_cell.length_b   1.000
_cell.length_c   1.000
_cell.angle_alpha   90.00
_cell.angle_beta   90.00
_cell.angle_gamma   90.00
#
_symmetry.space_group_name_H-M   'P 1'
#
loop_
_entity.id
_entity.type
_entity.pdbx_description
1 polymer ?
#
loop_
_entity_poly.entity_id
_entity_poly.type
_entity_poly.pdbx_seq_one_letter_code
_entity_poly.pdbx_strand_id
1 'polypeptide(L)'
;MRDEDYPLVFDEDMFKFIKYKIQTNCINFNNLYEITEGLENKLIKELDSSNSYEDFILKVKSKRYTYSKISRILTHIYLGLDSNNFLNIDDPNNLYARVLGFNKTGREVLSLIKRNSSIPLITKVPRFTNNPLLKFDIQATAAYSNLNNKINPNKDYLQSPIIKY
;
A
#
# COMPACT_ATOMS: atom_id res chain seq x y z
N MET A 1 16.57 -6.49 15.91
CA MET A 1 15.96 -5.38 16.63
C MET A 1 14.49 -5.38 16.23
N ARG A 2 13.65 -5.99 17.03
CA ARG A 2 12.20 -5.76 16.96
C ARG A 2 11.98 -4.58 17.89
N ASP A 3 11.88 -3.38 17.35
CA ASP A 3 11.50 -2.24 18.14
C ASP A 3 10.04 -2.43 18.54
N GLU A 4 9.79 -2.56 19.83
CA GLU A 4 8.47 -2.67 20.44
C GLU A 4 7.58 -1.44 20.21
N ASP A 5 8.10 -0.44 19.49
CA ASP A 5 7.46 0.84 19.18
C ASP A 5 6.94 0.97 17.75
N TYR A 6 6.78 -0.13 16.99
CA TYR A 6 6.11 0.00 15.69
C TYR A 6 4.63 0.31 15.93
N PRO A 7 4.16 1.47 15.48
CA PRO A 7 2.78 1.87 15.70
C PRO A 7 1.86 0.90 14.96
N LEU A 8 1.03 0.20 15.74
CA LEU A 8 0.01 -0.69 15.18
C LEU A 8 -1.09 0.16 14.54
N VAL A 9 -1.58 -0.30 13.38
CA VAL A 9 -2.76 0.22 12.72
C VAL A 9 -3.85 -0.84 12.82
N PHE A 10 -5.03 -0.42 13.24
CA PHE A 10 -6.17 -1.31 13.35
C PHE A 10 -7.04 -1.23 12.10
N ASP A 11 -7.52 -2.38 11.66
CA ASP A 11 -8.39 -2.51 10.49
C ASP A 11 -9.67 -1.67 10.62
N GLU A 12 -10.16 -1.47 11.86
CA GLU A 12 -11.31 -0.62 12.16
C GLU A 12 -11.10 0.85 11.78
N ASP A 13 -9.89 1.37 11.96
CA ASP A 13 -9.58 2.75 11.57
C ASP A 13 -9.58 2.90 10.06
N MET A 14 -9.01 1.94 9.35
CA MET A 14 -9.04 1.88 7.89
C MET A 14 -10.49 1.74 7.38
N PHE A 15 -11.33 0.97 8.07
CA PHE A 15 -12.71 0.70 7.66
C PHE A 15 -13.58 1.96 7.63
N LYS A 16 -13.37 2.90 8.53
CA LYS A 16 -14.08 4.20 8.52
C LYS A 16 -13.84 4.97 7.20
N PHE A 17 -12.59 5.00 6.73
CA PHE A 17 -12.26 5.65 5.46
C PHE A 17 -12.84 4.89 4.26
N ILE A 18 -12.85 3.56 4.31
CA ILE A 18 -13.45 2.72 3.27
C ILE A 18 -14.96 2.99 3.19
N LYS A 19 -15.67 3.00 4.34
CA LYS A 19 -17.10 3.35 4.40
C LYS A 19 -17.35 4.71 3.75
N TYR A 20 -16.61 5.72 4.15
CA TYR A 20 -16.71 7.06 3.57
C TYR A 20 -16.55 7.05 2.05
N LYS A 21 -15.50 6.41 1.54
CA LYS A 21 -15.24 6.35 0.09
C LYS A 21 -16.36 5.66 -0.69
N ILE A 22 -16.90 4.57 -0.17
CA ILE A 22 -18.00 3.84 -0.81
C ILE A 22 -19.29 4.68 -0.77
N GLN A 23 -19.66 5.24 0.38
CA GLN A 23 -20.88 6.02 0.57
C GLN A 23 -20.89 7.32 -0.23
N THR A 24 -19.72 7.91 -0.47
CA THR A 24 -19.60 9.16 -1.26
C THR A 24 -19.38 8.92 -2.74
N ASN A 25 -19.49 7.67 -3.21
CA ASN A 25 -19.23 7.26 -4.61
C ASN A 25 -17.85 7.72 -5.14
N CYS A 26 -16.86 7.84 -4.26
CA CYS A 26 -15.49 8.18 -4.63
C CYS A 26 -14.71 6.99 -5.24
N ILE A 27 -15.40 5.86 -5.50
CA ILE A 27 -14.80 4.63 -6.01
C ILE A 27 -15.52 4.21 -7.27
N ASN A 28 -14.76 3.96 -8.32
CA ASN A 28 -15.25 3.24 -9.47
C ASN A 28 -14.89 1.76 -9.34
N PHE A 29 -15.84 0.94 -8.92
CA PHE A 29 -15.66 -0.49 -8.71
C PHE A 29 -15.21 -1.24 -9.98
N ASN A 30 -15.57 -0.75 -11.17
CA ASN A 30 -15.14 -1.36 -12.44
C ASN A 30 -13.64 -1.23 -12.68
N ASN A 31 -12.99 -0.27 -12.03
CA ASN A 31 -11.56 -0.05 -12.12
C ASN A 31 -10.78 -0.73 -11.00
N LEU A 32 -11.45 -1.38 -10.05
CA LEU A 32 -10.75 -2.05 -8.96
C LEU A 32 -10.27 -3.44 -9.37
N TYR A 33 -9.00 -3.68 -9.08
CA TYR A 33 -8.38 -4.98 -9.33
C TYR A 33 -9.05 -6.08 -8.49
N GLU A 34 -9.27 -7.25 -9.09
CA GLU A 34 -9.86 -8.43 -8.44
C GLU A 34 -11.36 -8.35 -8.08
N ILE A 35 -12.04 -7.27 -8.35
CA ILE A 35 -13.49 -7.23 -8.27
C ILE A 35 -14.04 -7.90 -9.54
N THR A 36 -14.83 -8.94 -9.34
CA THR A 36 -15.51 -9.65 -10.41
C THR A 36 -16.99 -9.70 -10.08
N GLU A 37 -17.81 -9.94 -11.10
CA GLU A 37 -19.27 -9.93 -11.13
C GLU A 37 -19.99 -10.08 -9.79
N GLY A 38 -20.68 -9.03 -9.37
CA GLY A 38 -21.59 -9.03 -8.22
C GLY A 38 -20.93 -8.82 -6.86
N LEU A 39 -19.58 -8.74 -6.77
CA LEU A 39 -18.92 -8.44 -5.50
C LEU A 39 -19.15 -6.98 -5.10
N GLU A 40 -19.13 -6.06 -6.05
CA GLU A 40 -19.41 -4.64 -5.83
C GLU A 40 -20.79 -4.45 -5.17
N ASN A 41 -21.81 -5.12 -5.68
CA ASN A 41 -23.16 -5.06 -5.12
C ASN A 41 -23.22 -5.61 -3.69
N LYS A 42 -22.45 -6.67 -3.43
CA LYS A 42 -22.37 -7.27 -2.10
C LYS A 42 -21.63 -6.37 -1.12
N LEU A 43 -20.51 -5.74 -1.56
CA LEU A 43 -19.79 -4.76 -0.74
C LEU A 43 -20.69 -3.58 -0.34
N ILE A 44 -21.40 -3.00 -1.30
CA ILE A 44 -22.31 -1.88 -1.05
C ILE A 44 -23.44 -2.30 -0.10
N LYS A 45 -24.10 -3.44 -0.38
CA LYS A 45 -25.24 -3.93 0.40
C LYS A 45 -24.89 -4.19 1.86
N GLU A 46 -23.77 -4.88 2.10
CA GLU A 46 -23.39 -5.30 3.46
C GLU A 46 -22.74 -4.17 4.26
N LEU A 47 -22.33 -3.06 3.61
CA LEU A 47 -21.63 -1.95 4.26
C LEU A 47 -22.45 -1.30 5.36
N ASP A 48 -23.72 -0.95 5.07
CA ASP A 48 -24.59 -0.24 6.00
C ASP A 48 -25.05 -1.11 7.16
N SER A 49 -25.15 -2.42 6.93
CA SER A 49 -25.55 -3.38 7.95
C SER A 49 -24.39 -3.83 8.86
N SER A 50 -23.16 -3.41 8.56
CA SER A 50 -21.96 -3.89 9.28
C SER A 50 -21.53 -2.93 10.37
N ASN A 51 -21.31 -3.49 11.57
CA ASN A 51 -20.91 -2.74 12.76
C ASN A 51 -19.40 -2.64 12.95
N SER A 52 -18.63 -3.54 12.32
CA SER A 52 -17.18 -3.60 12.42
C SER A 52 -16.56 -4.08 11.10
N TYR A 53 -15.25 -3.90 10.97
CA TYR A 53 -14.46 -4.45 9.86
C TYR A 53 -14.61 -5.97 9.75
N GLU A 54 -14.50 -6.67 10.87
CA GLU A 54 -14.61 -8.13 10.92
C GLU A 54 -16.01 -8.59 10.52
N ASP A 55 -17.07 -7.97 11.07
CA ASP A 55 -18.46 -8.26 10.73
C ASP A 55 -18.72 -8.05 9.23
N PHE A 56 -18.17 -6.97 8.66
CA PHE A 56 -18.28 -6.70 7.23
C PHE A 56 -17.63 -7.80 6.38
N ILE A 57 -16.38 -8.17 6.69
CA ILE A 57 -15.71 -9.23 5.94
C ILE A 57 -16.45 -10.54 6.04
N LEU A 58 -16.94 -10.93 7.23
CA LEU A 58 -17.70 -12.17 7.42
C LEU A 58 -18.98 -12.19 6.60
N LYS A 59 -19.72 -11.08 6.50
CA LYS A 59 -20.93 -10.97 5.66
C LYS A 59 -20.61 -11.04 4.16
N VAL A 60 -19.51 -10.44 3.73
CA VAL A 60 -19.08 -10.43 2.32
C VAL A 60 -18.46 -11.76 1.90
N LYS A 61 -17.82 -12.47 2.83
CA LYS A 61 -17.11 -13.73 2.58
C LYS A 61 -17.96 -14.78 1.87
N SER A 62 -17.35 -15.53 0.97
CA SER A 62 -17.93 -16.65 0.25
C SER A 62 -16.84 -17.65 -0.15
N LYS A 63 -17.24 -18.79 -0.76
CA LYS A 63 -16.25 -19.75 -1.31
C LYS A 63 -15.30 -19.10 -2.34
N ARG A 64 -15.79 -18.14 -3.12
CA ARG A 64 -15.02 -17.41 -4.15
C ARG A 64 -14.20 -16.26 -3.56
N TYR A 65 -14.68 -15.64 -2.49
CA TYR A 65 -14.06 -14.49 -1.84
C TYR A 65 -13.66 -14.84 -0.41
N THR A 66 -12.39 -15.18 -0.25
CA THR A 66 -11.80 -15.48 1.05
C THR A 66 -11.60 -14.20 1.86
N TYR A 67 -11.40 -14.33 3.17
CA TYR A 67 -11.05 -13.23 4.06
C TYR A 67 -9.88 -12.40 3.50
N SER A 68 -8.77 -13.07 3.19
CA SER A 68 -7.56 -12.40 2.69
C SER A 68 -7.77 -11.65 1.37
N LYS A 69 -8.61 -12.19 0.49
CA LYS A 69 -8.94 -11.53 -0.77
C LYS A 69 -9.76 -10.27 -0.54
N ILE A 70 -10.78 -10.33 0.33
CA ILE A 70 -11.60 -9.17 0.67
C ILE A 70 -10.74 -8.12 1.37
N SER A 71 -9.93 -8.50 2.37
CA SER A 71 -9.04 -7.58 3.08
C SER A 71 -8.09 -6.84 2.11
N ARG A 72 -7.52 -7.56 1.13
CA ARG A 72 -6.68 -6.93 0.10
C ARG A 72 -7.45 -5.93 -0.77
N ILE A 73 -8.66 -6.29 -1.21
CA ILE A 73 -9.53 -5.38 -1.96
C ILE A 73 -9.84 -4.12 -1.15
N LEU A 74 -10.15 -4.27 0.14
CA LEU A 74 -10.42 -3.13 1.02
C LEU A 74 -9.18 -2.23 1.18
N THR A 75 -7.99 -2.83 1.25
CA THR A 75 -6.74 -2.06 1.26
C THR A 75 -6.53 -1.31 -0.06
N HIS A 76 -6.85 -1.92 -1.21
CA HIS A 76 -6.79 -1.25 -2.51
C HIS A 76 -7.76 -0.07 -2.57
N ILE A 77 -8.98 -0.24 -2.04
CA ILE A 77 -9.97 0.85 -1.91
C ILE A 77 -9.40 1.98 -1.04
N TYR A 78 -8.83 1.64 0.11
CA TYR A 78 -8.25 2.63 1.02
C TYR A 78 -7.15 3.44 0.36
N LEU A 79 -6.21 2.77 -0.31
CA LEU A 79 -5.08 3.40 -0.98
C LEU A 79 -5.45 4.11 -2.30
N GLY A 80 -6.66 3.88 -2.83
CA GLY A 80 -7.06 4.40 -4.13
C GLY A 80 -6.37 3.71 -5.30
N LEU A 81 -6.04 2.43 -5.13
CA LEU A 81 -5.49 1.61 -6.20
C LEU A 81 -6.59 1.19 -7.16
N ASP A 82 -6.47 1.63 -8.40
CA ASP A 82 -7.31 1.18 -9.50
C ASP A 82 -6.48 0.57 -10.63
N SER A 83 -7.15 -0.04 -11.60
CA SER A 83 -6.49 -0.66 -12.75
C SER A 83 -5.65 0.32 -13.58
N ASN A 84 -6.00 1.60 -13.59
CA ASN A 84 -5.25 2.62 -14.31
C ASN A 84 -3.91 2.93 -13.64
N ASN A 85 -3.88 2.89 -12.30
CA ASN A 85 -2.66 3.09 -11.52
C ASN A 85 -1.79 1.83 -11.49
N PHE A 86 -2.39 0.64 -11.64
CA PHE A 86 -1.69 -0.65 -11.64
C PHE A 86 -1.08 -1.04 -12.99
N LEU A 87 -1.53 -0.42 -14.09
CA LEU A 87 -1.14 -0.80 -15.46
C LEU A 87 0.37 -0.75 -15.73
N ASN A 88 1.18 -0.23 -14.82
CA ASN A 88 2.62 -0.08 -15.01
C ASN A 88 3.48 -0.87 -14.01
N ILE A 89 2.89 -1.75 -13.21
CA ILE A 89 3.68 -2.57 -12.26
C ILE A 89 4.57 -3.56 -12.99
N ASP A 90 4.08 -4.09 -14.11
CA ASP A 90 4.81 -5.09 -14.90
C ASP A 90 5.80 -4.45 -15.89
N ASP A 91 5.86 -3.12 -15.98
CA ASP A 91 6.86 -2.44 -16.80
C ASP A 91 8.22 -2.44 -16.08
N PRO A 92 9.24 -3.12 -16.62
CA PRO A 92 10.57 -3.16 -16.02
C PRO A 92 11.20 -1.79 -15.82
N ASN A 93 10.79 -0.77 -16.62
CA ASN A 93 11.29 0.59 -16.51
C ASN A 93 10.79 1.32 -15.26
N ASN A 94 9.72 0.82 -14.64
CA ASN A 94 9.17 1.37 -13.40
C ASN A 94 9.73 0.70 -12.15
N LEU A 95 10.47 -0.40 -12.30
CA LEU A 95 11.09 -1.08 -11.17
C LEU A 95 12.17 -0.22 -10.54
N TYR A 96 12.24 -0.26 -9.23
CA TYR A 96 13.32 0.33 -8.43
C TYR A 96 13.60 -0.55 -7.21
N ALA A 97 14.78 -0.41 -6.64
CA ALA A 97 15.14 -1.06 -5.39
C ALA A 97 15.43 0.00 -4.33
N ARG A 98 14.65 -0.02 -3.25
CA ARG A 98 14.83 0.89 -2.11
C ARG A 98 15.80 0.29 -1.11
N VAL A 99 16.88 1.00 -0.84
CA VAL A 99 17.90 0.57 0.11
C VAL A 99 17.51 1.05 1.50
N LEU A 100 17.08 0.13 2.35
CA LEU A 100 16.65 0.44 3.72
C LEU A 100 17.82 0.45 4.73
N GLY A 101 18.86 -0.32 4.45
CA GLY A 101 20.06 -0.36 5.29
C GLY A 101 21.15 -1.25 4.69
N PHE A 102 22.37 -1.07 5.14
CA PHE A 102 23.51 -1.90 4.74
C PHE A 102 24.64 -1.83 5.76
N ASN A 103 25.49 -2.85 5.74
CA ASN A 103 26.76 -2.91 6.46
C ASN A 103 27.94 -2.75 5.47
N LYS A 104 29.17 -2.97 5.93
CA LYS A 104 30.38 -2.88 5.10
C LYS A 104 30.30 -3.79 3.85
N THR A 105 29.96 -5.05 4.02
CA THR A 105 29.78 -6.00 2.92
C THR A 105 28.63 -5.60 2.00
N GLY A 106 27.51 -5.15 2.56
CA GLY A 106 26.37 -4.64 1.80
C GLY A 106 26.72 -3.44 0.91
N ARG A 107 27.64 -2.58 1.32
CA ARG A 107 28.15 -1.48 0.49
C ARG A 107 28.84 -1.98 -0.77
N GLU A 108 29.65 -3.03 -0.67
CA GLU A 108 30.31 -3.66 -1.80
C GLU A 108 29.30 -4.27 -2.76
N VAL A 109 28.31 -5.01 -2.22
CA VAL A 109 27.21 -5.59 -3.00
C VAL A 109 26.40 -4.50 -3.72
N LEU A 110 26.05 -3.42 -3.04
CA LEU A 110 25.33 -2.28 -3.66
C LEU A 110 26.13 -1.67 -4.81
N SER A 111 27.47 -1.58 -4.67
CA SER A 111 28.34 -1.11 -5.73
C SER A 111 28.33 -2.03 -6.96
N LEU A 112 28.32 -3.35 -6.73
CA LEU A 112 28.21 -4.33 -7.81
C LEU A 112 26.84 -4.26 -8.51
N ILE A 113 25.75 -4.16 -7.75
CA ILE A 113 24.39 -4.01 -8.30
C ILE A 113 24.31 -2.75 -9.16
N LYS A 114 24.84 -1.62 -8.67
CA LYS A 114 24.83 -0.37 -9.43
C LYS A 114 25.56 -0.45 -10.77
N ARG A 115 26.60 -1.29 -10.89
CA ARG A 115 27.38 -1.46 -12.12
C ARG A 115 26.70 -2.43 -13.10
N ASN A 116 25.98 -3.43 -12.60
CA ASN A 116 25.52 -4.58 -13.39
C ASN A 116 23.99 -4.64 -13.56
N SER A 117 23.23 -3.76 -12.89
CA SER A 117 21.76 -3.74 -12.97
C SER A 117 21.28 -2.42 -13.56
N SER A 118 20.24 -2.52 -14.39
CA SER A 118 19.48 -1.36 -14.88
C SER A 118 18.47 -0.83 -13.86
N ILE A 119 18.19 -1.58 -12.78
CA ILE A 119 17.22 -1.19 -11.75
C ILE A 119 17.82 -0.07 -10.89
N PRO A 120 17.18 1.12 -10.82
CA PRO A 120 17.65 2.21 -10.00
C PRO A 120 17.69 1.84 -8.51
N LEU A 121 18.81 2.14 -7.84
CA LEU A 121 18.95 2.03 -6.39
C LEU A 121 18.58 3.37 -5.74
N ILE A 122 17.57 3.36 -4.88
CA ILE A 122 17.09 4.56 -4.18
C ILE A 122 17.53 4.47 -2.71
N THR A 123 18.54 5.24 -2.36
CA THR A 123 19.02 5.40 -0.97
C THR A 123 18.33 6.55 -0.24
N LYS A 124 17.88 7.55 -0.99
CA LYS A 124 17.10 8.69 -0.49
C LYS A 124 16.01 9.00 -1.50
N VAL A 125 14.79 9.11 -1.04
CA VAL A 125 13.66 9.43 -1.91
C VAL A 125 13.80 10.87 -2.43
N PRO A 126 13.78 11.09 -3.75
CA PRO A 126 13.86 12.42 -4.32
C PRO A 126 12.54 13.18 -4.11
N ARG A 127 12.62 14.50 -3.98
CA ARG A 127 11.42 15.35 -3.84
C ARG A 127 10.49 15.27 -5.05
N PHE A 128 11.05 15.04 -6.23
CA PHE A 128 10.31 14.86 -7.48
C PHE A 128 10.73 13.56 -8.14
N THR A 129 9.76 12.78 -8.54
CA THR A 129 9.99 11.54 -9.28
C THR A 129 8.93 11.36 -10.35
N ASN A 130 9.33 10.84 -11.51
CA ASN A 130 8.39 10.42 -12.56
C ASN A 130 8.06 8.94 -12.47
N ASN A 131 8.75 8.18 -11.61
CA ASN A 131 8.48 6.77 -11.42
C ASN A 131 7.12 6.58 -10.71
N PRO A 132 6.14 5.93 -11.36
CA PRO A 132 4.78 5.81 -10.82
C PRO A 132 4.73 4.92 -9.57
N LEU A 133 5.55 3.87 -9.50
CA LEU A 133 5.60 2.97 -8.34
C LEU A 133 6.18 3.69 -7.12
N LEU A 134 7.22 4.50 -7.32
CA LEU A 134 7.79 5.29 -6.21
C LEU A 134 6.84 6.38 -5.73
N LYS A 135 6.10 7.03 -6.65
CA LYS A 135 5.02 7.95 -6.27
C LYS A 135 3.97 7.27 -5.42
N PHE A 136 3.57 6.08 -5.84
CA PHE A 136 2.57 5.31 -5.11
C PHE A 136 3.07 4.87 -3.73
N ASP A 137 4.32 4.42 -3.61
CA ASP A 137 4.95 4.06 -2.34
C ASP A 137 4.92 5.23 -1.34
N ILE A 138 5.25 6.45 -1.81
CA ILE A 138 5.17 7.67 -1.00
C ILE A 138 3.72 7.99 -0.60
N GLN A 139 2.77 7.86 -1.52
CA GLN A 139 1.34 8.07 -1.23
C GLN A 139 0.80 7.06 -0.21
N ALA A 140 1.24 5.80 -0.31
CA ALA A 140 0.87 4.76 0.63
C ALA A 140 1.36 5.07 2.06
N THR A 141 2.58 5.59 2.20
CA THR A 141 3.10 6.05 3.50
C THR A 141 2.28 7.21 4.05
N ALA A 142 1.93 8.18 3.23
CA ALA A 142 1.08 9.30 3.63
C ALA A 142 -0.34 8.84 4.02
N ALA A 143 -0.92 7.91 3.26
CA ALA A 143 -2.20 7.30 3.61
C ALA A 143 -2.12 6.55 4.95
N TYR A 144 -1.06 5.76 5.15
CA TYR A 144 -0.84 5.03 6.39
C TYR A 144 -0.70 5.95 7.61
N SER A 145 -0.13 7.14 7.44
CA SER A 145 -0.02 8.14 8.52
C SER A 145 -1.39 8.66 9.00
N ASN A 146 -2.43 8.59 8.17
CA ASN A 146 -3.80 8.94 8.59
C ASN A 146 -4.41 7.90 9.56
N LEU A 147 -3.90 6.66 9.54
CA LEU A 147 -4.34 5.61 10.45
C LEU A 147 -3.55 5.63 11.75
N ASN A 148 -2.39 6.28 11.78
CA ASN A 148 -1.55 6.34 12.95
C ASN A 148 -0.74 7.65 13.00
N ASN A 149 -1.09 8.51 13.95
CA ASN A 149 -0.47 9.83 14.13
C ASN A 149 1.00 9.81 14.56
N LYS A 150 1.54 8.65 14.96
CA LYS A 150 2.98 8.48 15.22
C LYS A 150 3.81 8.39 13.95
N ILE A 151 3.17 8.22 12.80
CA ILE A 151 3.85 8.11 11.51
C ILE A 151 3.81 9.48 10.83
N ASN A 152 4.98 10.03 10.52
CA ASN A 152 5.07 11.26 9.76
C ASN A 152 4.68 10.99 8.30
N PRO A 153 3.74 11.74 7.69
CA PRO A 153 3.35 11.57 6.28
C PRO A 153 4.52 11.76 5.30
N ASN A 154 5.54 12.49 5.70
CA ASN A 154 6.76 12.71 4.92
C ASN A 154 7.91 11.74 5.29
N LYS A 155 7.62 10.64 5.98
CA LYS A 155 8.64 9.70 6.48
C LYS A 155 9.59 9.24 5.38
N ASP A 156 9.10 9.00 4.17
CA ASP A 156 9.90 8.56 3.05
C ASP A 156 11.01 9.54 2.65
N TYR A 157 10.71 10.85 2.70
CA TYR A 157 11.69 11.89 2.39
C TYR A 157 12.71 12.13 3.51
N LEU A 158 12.32 11.80 4.75
CA LEU A 158 13.13 12.01 5.95
C LEU A 158 14.03 10.81 6.25
N GLN A 159 13.66 9.62 5.79
CA GLN A 159 14.37 8.40 6.11
C GLN A 159 15.62 8.24 5.24
N SER A 160 16.75 8.00 5.90
CA SER A 160 18.00 7.57 5.27
C SER A 160 18.28 6.10 5.60
N PRO A 161 19.07 5.38 4.77
CA PRO A 161 19.45 4.00 5.06
C PRO A 161 20.16 3.87 6.40
N ILE A 162 19.85 2.80 7.12
CA ILE A 162 20.54 2.45 8.36
C ILE A 162 21.91 1.87 8.00
N ILE A 163 22.97 2.49 8.48
CA ILE A 163 24.35 2.02 8.26
C ILE A 163 24.81 1.30 9.53
N LYS A 164 25.13 0.00 9.39
CA LYS A 164 25.79 -0.78 10.45
C LYS A 164 27.28 -0.89 10.12
N TYR A 165 28.13 -0.52 11.07
CA TYR A 165 29.59 -0.62 10.98
C TYR A 165 30.08 -1.96 11.46
#